data_c9a5fd87c4cf7b67c04eff644667bdd2
#
_entry.id   c9a5fd87c4cf7b67c04eff644667bdd2
#
_cell.length_a   1.000
_cell.length_b   1.000
_cell.length_c   1.000
_cell.angle_alpha   90.00
_cell.angle_beta   90.00
_cell.angle_gamma   90.00
#
_symmetry.space_group_name_H-M   'P 1'
#
loop_
_entity.id
_entity.type
_entity.pdbx_description
1 polymer ?
#
loop_
_entity_poly.entity_id
_entity_poly.type
_entity_poly.pdbx_seq_one_letter_code
_entity_poly.pdbx_strand_id
1 'polypeptide(L)'
;MNEKRNWKESIIEKWKLIYIIISLWVILATIFGFFDLQISISLTNLNNIPRNLGIFFYNFGKFGADYGEGPAWGLIFVALGILIGSYINDTKKQKVPIYFIANIFLVIFIIGIIINSEDLIWYGGFISFSALIFLIISLHSNLKNYRNFALIIVLLAIINPLLFVNITKFLCGRVRFNDLAPGYIGYTPWFLPPGPDPNNLSFPSGHTAMGWMLLPLLILLKDKKNMLKILGIILVFGWGIFVSISRIIIGAHYASDVLFSSNVAFITTIFLYKKFFFK
;
A
#
# COMPACT_ATOMS: atom_id res chain seq x y z
N MET A 1 -31.39 -32.17 2.09
CA MET A 1 -29.96 -32.42 1.81
C MET A 1 -29.38 -31.51 0.74
N ASN A 2 -30.13 -31.10 -0.30
CA ASN A 2 -29.68 -30.20 -1.38
C ASN A 2 -29.44 -28.74 -0.94
N GLU A 3 -30.23 -28.18 -0.02
CA GLU A 3 -30.05 -26.76 0.43
C GLU A 3 -28.74 -26.56 1.21
N LYS A 4 -28.36 -27.49 2.08
CA LYS A 4 -27.08 -27.40 2.83
C LYS A 4 -25.86 -27.54 1.93
N ARG A 5 -25.98 -28.25 0.80
CA ARG A 5 -24.92 -28.40 -0.21
C ARG A 5 -24.76 -27.13 -1.00
N ASN A 6 -25.86 -26.52 -1.47
CA ASN A 6 -25.87 -25.22 -2.17
C ASN A 6 -25.29 -24.09 -1.31
N TRP A 7 -25.60 -24.08 -0.01
CA TRP A 7 -25.08 -23.05 0.90
C TRP A 7 -23.57 -23.15 1.11
N LYS A 8 -23.02 -24.37 1.28
CA LYS A 8 -21.57 -24.59 1.39
C LYS A 8 -20.82 -24.24 0.10
N GLU A 9 -21.35 -24.62 -1.06
CA GLU A 9 -20.76 -24.30 -2.36
C GLU A 9 -20.74 -22.78 -2.60
N SER A 10 -21.81 -22.04 -2.24
CA SER A 10 -21.86 -20.59 -2.35
C SER A 10 -20.86 -19.88 -1.43
N ILE A 11 -20.60 -20.40 -0.22
CA ILE A 11 -19.59 -19.88 0.70
C ILE A 11 -18.19 -20.13 0.17
N ILE A 12 -17.88 -21.33 -0.29
CA ILE A 12 -16.58 -21.67 -0.84
C ILE A 12 -16.25 -20.77 -2.04
N GLU A 13 -17.20 -20.59 -2.95
CA GLU A 13 -17.03 -19.74 -4.12
C GLU A 13 -16.83 -18.27 -3.72
N LYS A 14 -17.55 -17.81 -2.70
CA LYS A 14 -17.41 -16.46 -2.15
C LYS A 14 -16.00 -16.19 -1.58
N TRP A 15 -15.34 -17.20 -1.01
CA TRP A 15 -14.03 -17.04 -0.36
C TRP A 15 -12.87 -17.63 -1.17
N LYS A 16 -13.13 -18.23 -2.31
CA LYS A 16 -12.14 -18.89 -3.17
C LYS A 16 -10.90 -18.05 -3.43
N LEU A 17 -11.08 -16.76 -3.74
CA LEU A 17 -9.96 -15.86 -4.02
C LEU A 17 -9.05 -15.66 -2.79
N ILE A 18 -9.62 -15.58 -1.59
CA ILE A 18 -8.82 -15.47 -0.35
C ILE A 18 -8.04 -16.75 -0.11
N TYR A 19 -8.65 -17.93 -0.32
CA TYR A 19 -7.93 -19.20 -0.19
C TYR A 19 -6.77 -19.33 -1.18
N ILE A 20 -6.96 -18.89 -2.43
CA ILE A 20 -5.89 -18.87 -3.44
C ILE A 20 -4.75 -17.96 -2.99
N ILE A 21 -5.07 -16.75 -2.52
CA ILE A 21 -4.05 -15.77 -2.06
C ILE A 21 -3.30 -16.32 -0.85
N ILE A 22 -3.98 -16.89 0.14
CA ILE A 22 -3.34 -17.48 1.31
C ILE A 22 -2.45 -18.67 0.90
N SER A 23 -2.92 -19.55 0.00
CA SER A 23 -2.11 -20.68 -0.45
C SER A 23 -0.84 -20.22 -1.18
N LEU A 24 -0.97 -19.24 -2.08
CA LEU A 24 0.18 -18.66 -2.78
C LEU A 24 1.13 -17.97 -1.78
N TRP A 25 0.59 -17.24 -0.82
CA TRP A 25 1.37 -16.60 0.21
C TRP A 25 2.17 -17.59 1.06
N VAL A 26 1.56 -18.70 1.49
CA VAL A 26 2.26 -19.75 2.29
C VAL A 26 3.41 -20.35 1.48
N ILE A 27 3.20 -20.63 0.19
CA ILE A 27 4.26 -21.14 -0.69
C ILE A 27 5.40 -20.13 -0.80
N LEU A 28 5.11 -18.85 -1.10
CA LEU A 28 6.12 -17.83 -1.23
C LEU A 28 6.81 -17.52 0.09
N ALA A 29 6.07 -17.50 1.21
CA ALA A 29 6.66 -17.28 2.54
C ALA A 29 7.65 -18.41 2.90
N THR A 30 7.34 -19.64 2.53
CA THR A 30 8.25 -20.78 2.71
C THR A 30 9.51 -20.61 1.86
N ILE A 31 9.36 -20.28 0.56
CA ILE A 31 10.50 -20.04 -0.34
C ILE A 31 11.37 -18.90 0.18
N PHE A 32 10.77 -17.78 0.54
CA PHE A 32 11.52 -16.62 1.05
C PHE A 32 12.15 -16.90 2.43
N GLY A 33 11.56 -17.79 3.24
CA GLY A 33 12.17 -18.23 4.48
C GLY A 33 13.58 -18.81 4.29
N PHE A 34 13.82 -19.49 3.17
CA PHE A 34 15.12 -20.08 2.85
C PHE A 34 16.02 -19.20 1.98
N PHE A 35 15.43 -18.36 1.12
CA PHE A 35 16.18 -17.63 0.08
C PHE A 35 16.20 -16.10 0.27
N ASP A 36 15.65 -15.58 1.34
CA ASP A 36 15.52 -14.13 1.57
C ASP A 36 16.87 -13.38 1.49
N LEU A 37 17.89 -13.95 2.09
CA LEU A 37 19.22 -13.36 2.08
C LEU A 37 19.81 -13.35 0.66
N GLN A 38 19.71 -14.46 -0.07
CA GLN A 38 20.24 -14.61 -1.43
C GLN A 38 19.50 -13.68 -2.40
N ILE A 39 18.18 -13.54 -2.26
CA ILE A 39 17.38 -12.60 -3.04
C ILE A 39 17.85 -11.16 -2.77
N SER A 40 18.05 -10.80 -1.51
CA SER A 40 18.50 -9.46 -1.13
C SER A 40 19.91 -9.17 -1.68
N ILE A 41 20.85 -10.11 -1.56
CA ILE A 41 22.19 -9.98 -2.14
C ILE A 41 22.10 -9.76 -3.65
N SER A 42 21.31 -10.57 -4.35
CA SER A 42 21.19 -10.49 -5.81
C SER A 42 20.59 -9.17 -6.28
N LEU A 43 19.51 -8.72 -5.64
CA LEU A 43 18.81 -7.49 -6.03
C LEU A 43 19.58 -6.23 -5.63
N THR A 44 20.23 -6.20 -4.47
CA THR A 44 21.04 -5.06 -4.04
C THR A 44 22.29 -4.93 -4.89
N ASN A 45 22.87 -6.03 -5.35
CA ASN A 45 24.01 -6.01 -6.28
C ASN A 45 23.70 -5.41 -7.64
N LEU A 46 22.42 -5.27 -8.05
CA LEU A 46 22.06 -4.53 -9.26
C LEU A 46 22.54 -3.07 -9.22
N ASN A 47 22.66 -2.47 -8.05
CA ASN A 47 23.18 -1.11 -7.86
C ASN A 47 24.69 -1.02 -8.20
N ASN A 48 25.41 -2.14 -8.11
CA ASN A 48 26.86 -2.23 -8.34
C ASN A 48 27.23 -2.63 -9.77
N ILE A 49 26.25 -2.85 -10.64
CA ILE A 49 26.51 -3.16 -12.06
C ILE A 49 27.20 -1.97 -12.73
N PRO A 50 28.32 -2.19 -13.49
CA PRO A 50 29.02 -1.11 -14.15
C PRO A 50 28.13 -0.34 -15.15
N ARG A 51 28.48 0.95 -15.37
CA ARG A 51 27.82 1.87 -16.30
C ARG A 51 26.44 2.37 -15.81
N ASN A 52 25.68 2.96 -16.74
CA ASN A 52 24.38 3.60 -16.50
C ASN A 52 23.31 2.67 -15.89
N LEU A 53 23.47 1.35 -16.00
CA LEU A 53 22.50 0.39 -15.51
C LEU A 53 22.45 0.33 -13.97
N GLY A 54 23.60 0.36 -13.31
CA GLY A 54 23.66 0.43 -11.84
C GLY A 54 23.02 1.71 -11.31
N ILE A 55 23.31 2.84 -11.96
CA ILE A 55 22.70 4.14 -11.62
C ILE A 55 21.16 4.08 -11.79
N PHE A 56 20.70 3.42 -12.86
CA PHE A 56 19.26 3.24 -13.09
C PHE A 56 18.59 2.46 -11.93
N PHE A 57 19.16 1.33 -11.51
CA PHE A 57 18.59 0.53 -10.42
C PHE A 57 18.63 1.27 -9.09
N TYR A 58 19.72 1.97 -8.78
CA TYR A 58 19.81 2.81 -7.60
C TYR A 58 18.73 3.90 -7.59
N ASN A 59 18.59 4.65 -8.67
CA ASN A 59 17.58 5.69 -8.81
C ASN A 59 16.16 5.13 -8.76
N PHE A 60 15.91 3.96 -9.38
CA PHE A 60 14.64 3.25 -9.30
C PHE A 60 14.29 2.89 -7.84
N GLY A 61 15.26 2.34 -7.11
CA GLY A 61 15.08 2.00 -5.72
C GLY A 61 14.84 3.23 -4.85
N LYS A 62 15.65 4.27 -5.05
CA LYS A 62 15.53 5.54 -4.32
C LYS A 62 14.20 6.23 -4.60
N PHE A 63 13.77 6.32 -5.85
CA PHE A 63 12.48 6.94 -6.19
C PHE A 63 11.30 6.25 -5.50
N GLY A 64 11.27 4.92 -5.49
CA GLY A 64 10.22 4.18 -4.77
C GLY A 64 10.31 4.32 -3.25
N ALA A 65 11.51 4.55 -2.71
CA ALA A 65 11.72 4.81 -1.30
C ALA A 65 11.21 6.20 -0.88
N ASP A 66 11.57 7.21 -1.66
CA ASP A 66 11.30 8.61 -1.29
C ASP A 66 9.86 9.01 -1.62
N TYR A 67 9.30 8.48 -2.71
CA TYR A 67 8.01 8.96 -3.25
C TYR A 67 6.92 7.91 -3.32
N GLY A 68 7.22 6.64 -3.04
CA GLY A 68 6.28 5.52 -3.19
C GLY A 68 5.02 5.61 -2.32
N GLU A 69 5.07 6.33 -1.21
CA GLU A 69 3.93 6.51 -0.30
C GLU A 69 3.00 7.65 -0.70
N GLY A 70 3.45 8.59 -1.52
CA GLY A 70 2.70 9.81 -1.86
C GLY A 70 1.27 9.58 -2.34
N PRO A 71 1.02 8.71 -3.35
CA PRO A 71 -0.33 8.42 -3.82
C PRO A 71 -1.24 7.84 -2.74
N ALA A 72 -0.71 7.04 -1.82
CA ALA A 72 -1.46 6.47 -0.70
C ALA A 72 -1.93 7.54 0.27
N TRP A 73 -1.07 8.47 0.63
CA TRP A 73 -1.44 9.61 1.46
C TRP A 73 -2.53 10.45 0.82
N GLY A 74 -2.40 10.76 -0.48
CA GLY A 74 -3.46 11.43 -1.23
C GLY A 74 -4.80 10.72 -1.13
N LEU A 75 -4.80 9.39 -1.35
CA LEU A 75 -6.02 8.57 -1.28
C LEU A 75 -6.63 8.53 0.13
N ILE A 76 -5.80 8.41 1.18
CA ILE A 76 -6.25 8.38 2.58
C ILE A 76 -6.93 9.70 2.96
N PHE A 77 -6.31 10.84 2.66
CA PHE A 77 -6.89 12.14 2.98
C PHE A 77 -8.18 12.43 2.21
N VAL A 78 -8.24 12.04 0.93
CA VAL A 78 -9.48 12.11 0.14
C VAL A 78 -10.58 11.22 0.75
N ALA A 79 -10.24 10.01 1.17
CA ALA A 79 -11.19 9.10 1.82
C ALA A 79 -11.72 9.66 3.15
N LEU A 80 -10.87 10.27 3.96
CA LEU A 80 -11.29 10.97 5.19
C LEU A 80 -12.25 12.12 4.87
N GLY A 81 -11.93 12.93 3.86
CA GLY A 81 -12.80 14.02 3.39
C GLY A 81 -14.17 13.51 2.89
N ILE A 82 -14.19 12.38 2.15
CA ILE A 82 -15.43 11.72 1.72
C ILE A 82 -16.24 11.24 2.93
N LEU A 83 -15.61 10.59 3.90
CA LEU A 83 -16.31 10.10 5.09
C LEU A 83 -16.96 11.25 5.84
N ILE A 84 -16.22 12.30 6.18
CA ILE A 84 -16.74 13.48 6.87
C ILE A 84 -17.89 14.11 6.05
N GLY A 85 -17.66 14.34 4.76
CA GLY A 85 -18.66 14.92 3.86
C GLY A 85 -19.93 14.09 3.72
N SER A 86 -19.80 12.75 3.74
CA SER A 86 -20.94 11.83 3.58
C SER A 86 -21.97 11.92 4.71
N TYR A 87 -21.62 12.47 5.87
CA TYR A 87 -22.53 12.72 6.98
C TYR A 87 -23.27 14.07 6.86
N ILE A 88 -22.84 14.95 5.96
CA ILE A 88 -23.50 16.24 5.74
C ILE A 88 -24.73 16.01 4.85
N ASN A 89 -25.90 16.49 5.29
CA ASN A 89 -27.15 16.30 4.53
C ASN A 89 -27.22 17.18 3.28
N ASP A 90 -26.71 18.41 3.36
CA ASP A 90 -26.67 19.33 2.23
C ASP A 90 -25.61 18.88 1.21
N THR A 91 -26.07 18.44 0.04
CA THR A 91 -25.21 17.94 -1.04
C THR A 91 -24.17 18.96 -1.53
N LYS A 92 -24.49 20.27 -1.46
CA LYS A 92 -23.56 21.35 -1.83
C LYS A 92 -22.41 21.47 -0.82
N LYS A 93 -22.70 21.22 0.46
CA LYS A 93 -21.72 21.32 1.55
C LYS A 93 -20.91 20.04 1.76
N GLN A 94 -21.33 18.92 1.19
CA GLN A 94 -20.61 17.64 1.34
C GLN A 94 -19.14 17.70 0.92
N LYS A 95 -18.80 18.54 -0.05
CA LYS A 95 -17.44 18.66 -0.59
C LYS A 95 -16.53 19.59 0.20
N VAL A 96 -17.08 20.35 1.16
CA VAL A 96 -16.32 21.32 1.98
C VAL A 96 -15.10 20.69 2.67
N PRO A 97 -15.18 19.48 3.29
CA PRO A 97 -14.02 18.85 3.90
C PRO A 97 -12.90 18.56 2.89
N ILE A 98 -13.24 18.17 1.65
CA ILE A 98 -12.24 17.87 0.62
C ILE A 98 -11.61 19.16 0.08
N TYR A 99 -12.39 20.24 -0.09
CA TYR A 99 -11.85 21.57 -0.41
C TYR A 99 -10.89 22.06 0.66
N PHE A 100 -11.23 21.86 1.94
CA PHE A 100 -10.37 22.24 3.05
C PHE A 100 -9.04 21.49 3.01
N ILE A 101 -9.07 20.15 2.79
CA ILE A 101 -7.88 19.32 2.63
C ILE A 101 -7.05 19.82 1.43
N ALA A 102 -7.68 20.02 0.26
CA ALA A 102 -6.99 20.48 -0.93
C ALA A 102 -6.24 21.80 -0.70
N ASN A 103 -6.91 22.77 -0.05
CA ASN A 103 -6.31 24.10 0.20
C ASN A 103 -5.17 24.03 1.23
N ILE A 104 -5.34 23.32 2.35
CA ILE A 104 -4.27 23.17 3.35
C ILE A 104 -3.03 22.57 2.72
N PHE A 105 -3.18 21.45 2.00
CA PHE A 105 -2.03 20.77 1.41
C PHE A 105 -1.46 21.53 0.20
N LEU A 106 -2.24 22.35 -0.48
CA LEU A 106 -1.73 23.27 -1.49
C LEU A 106 -0.83 24.35 -0.83
N VAL A 107 -1.24 24.90 0.31
CA VAL A 107 -0.40 25.84 1.09
C VAL A 107 0.89 25.15 1.55
N ILE A 108 0.81 23.92 2.07
CA ILE A 108 1.98 23.12 2.46
C ILE A 108 2.92 22.90 1.27
N PHE A 109 2.38 22.58 0.09
CA PHE A 109 3.13 22.44 -1.15
C PHE A 109 3.87 23.73 -1.53
N ILE A 110 3.18 24.90 -1.46
CA ILE A 110 3.78 26.20 -1.76
C ILE A 110 4.88 26.53 -0.75
N ILE A 111 4.64 26.31 0.54
CA ILE A 111 5.67 26.48 1.58
C ILE A 111 6.86 25.58 1.28
N GLY A 112 6.65 24.32 0.92
CA GLY A 112 7.70 23.40 0.54
C GLY A 112 8.59 23.92 -0.60
N ILE A 113 7.99 24.56 -1.61
CA ILE A 113 8.74 25.20 -2.71
C ILE A 113 9.57 26.37 -2.17
N ILE A 114 8.99 27.21 -1.31
CA ILE A 114 9.67 28.42 -0.78
C ILE A 114 10.89 28.05 0.07
N ILE A 115 10.77 27.02 0.92
CA ILE A 115 11.84 26.60 1.82
C ILE A 115 12.71 25.47 1.24
N ASN A 116 12.44 25.04 -0.02
CA ASN A 116 13.12 23.95 -0.73
C ASN A 116 13.12 22.62 0.04
N SER A 117 11.97 22.26 0.62
CA SER A 117 11.77 20.98 1.33
C SER A 117 11.11 19.96 0.42
N GLU A 118 11.86 18.92 0.03
CA GLU A 118 11.36 17.85 -0.84
C GLU A 118 10.11 17.17 -0.23
N ASP A 119 10.14 16.84 1.06
CA ASP A 119 9.01 16.19 1.75
C ASP A 119 7.72 17.00 1.65
N LEU A 120 7.77 18.30 1.94
CA LEU A 120 6.58 19.14 1.88
C LEU A 120 6.07 19.32 0.46
N ILE A 121 6.97 19.40 -0.54
CA ILE A 121 6.60 19.44 -1.96
C ILE A 121 5.86 18.16 -2.35
N TRP A 122 6.42 16.99 -2.03
CA TRP A 122 5.83 15.71 -2.46
C TRP A 122 4.53 15.39 -1.73
N TYR A 123 4.51 15.40 -0.40
CA TYR A 123 3.28 15.09 0.35
C TYR A 123 2.21 16.16 0.13
N GLY A 124 2.57 17.44 0.18
CA GLY A 124 1.65 18.53 -0.10
C GLY A 124 1.07 18.44 -1.52
N GLY A 125 1.94 18.17 -2.51
CA GLY A 125 1.56 17.99 -3.91
C GLY A 125 0.63 16.79 -4.11
N PHE A 126 1.00 15.60 -3.67
CA PHE A 126 0.18 14.40 -3.85
C PHE A 126 -1.20 14.52 -3.19
N ILE A 127 -1.28 15.05 -1.97
CA ILE A 127 -2.55 15.14 -1.26
C ILE A 127 -3.44 16.20 -1.89
N SER A 128 -2.91 17.41 -2.17
CA SER A 128 -3.70 18.48 -2.80
C SER A 128 -4.18 18.09 -4.20
N PHE A 129 -3.30 17.51 -5.01
CA PHE A 129 -3.63 17.08 -6.38
C PHE A 129 -4.67 15.95 -6.40
N SER A 130 -4.52 14.96 -5.52
CA SER A 130 -5.51 13.87 -5.37
C SER A 130 -6.88 14.41 -4.95
N ALA A 131 -6.93 15.38 -4.03
CA ALA A 131 -8.15 16.01 -3.60
C ALA A 131 -8.80 16.82 -4.73
N LEU A 132 -8.02 17.57 -5.50
CA LEU A 132 -8.51 18.32 -6.67
C LEU A 132 -9.07 17.39 -7.77
N ILE A 133 -8.35 16.32 -8.11
CA ILE A 133 -8.83 15.31 -9.06
C ILE A 133 -10.15 14.73 -8.59
N PHE A 134 -10.24 14.32 -7.32
CA PHE A 134 -11.48 13.76 -6.80
C PHE A 134 -12.63 14.77 -6.82
N LEU A 135 -12.38 16.04 -6.50
CA LEU A 135 -13.39 17.10 -6.60
C LEU A 135 -13.93 17.22 -8.02
N ILE A 136 -13.06 17.20 -9.05
CA ILE A 136 -13.45 17.24 -10.46
C ILE A 136 -14.33 16.01 -10.82
N ILE A 137 -13.90 14.81 -10.45
CA ILE A 137 -14.65 13.57 -10.74
C ILE A 137 -16.01 13.56 -10.03
N SER A 138 -16.08 14.12 -8.82
CA SER A 138 -17.28 14.10 -7.99
C SER A 138 -18.18 15.32 -8.11
N LEU A 139 -17.94 16.25 -9.08
CA LEU A 139 -18.66 17.52 -9.18
C LEU A 139 -20.18 17.39 -9.09
N HIS A 140 -20.76 16.43 -9.79
CA HIS A 140 -22.19 16.18 -9.84
C HIS A 140 -22.65 14.97 -8.99
N SER A 141 -21.74 14.42 -8.17
CA SER A 141 -22.02 13.22 -7.39
C SER A 141 -22.32 13.52 -5.93
N ASN A 142 -23.20 12.71 -5.31
CA ASN A 142 -23.43 12.70 -3.88
C ASN A 142 -22.33 11.88 -3.19
N LEU A 143 -21.63 12.45 -2.21
CA LEU A 143 -20.54 11.76 -1.52
C LEU A 143 -21.00 10.53 -0.72
N LYS A 144 -22.29 10.43 -0.38
CA LYS A 144 -22.86 9.22 0.23
C LYS A 144 -22.64 7.96 -0.61
N ASN A 145 -22.59 8.11 -1.94
CA ASN A 145 -22.34 7.00 -2.87
C ASN A 145 -20.91 6.43 -2.76
N TYR A 146 -19.94 7.22 -2.29
CA TYR A 146 -18.55 6.82 -2.11
C TYR A 146 -18.21 6.43 -0.68
N ARG A 147 -19.19 6.45 0.25
CA ARG A 147 -18.96 6.20 1.68
C ARG A 147 -18.32 4.84 1.96
N ASN A 148 -18.88 3.76 1.40
CA ASN A 148 -18.34 2.41 1.62
C ASN A 148 -16.94 2.26 1.04
N PHE A 149 -16.68 2.86 -0.13
CA PHE A 149 -15.36 2.91 -0.74
C PHE A 149 -14.35 3.63 0.16
N ALA A 150 -14.67 4.81 0.64
CA ALA A 150 -13.83 5.58 1.55
C ALA A 150 -13.58 4.84 2.88
N LEU A 151 -14.60 4.17 3.40
CA LEU A 151 -14.48 3.36 4.62
C LEU A 151 -13.49 2.20 4.44
N ILE A 152 -13.48 1.54 3.28
CA ILE A 152 -12.51 0.49 2.96
C ILE A 152 -11.08 1.06 2.98
N ILE A 153 -10.85 2.22 2.38
CA ILE A 153 -9.52 2.85 2.35
C ILE A 153 -9.04 3.16 3.78
N VAL A 154 -9.89 3.81 4.59
CA VAL A 154 -9.51 4.18 5.96
C VAL A 154 -9.28 2.96 6.82
N LEU A 155 -10.11 1.93 6.72
CA LEU A 155 -9.90 0.68 7.46
C LEU A 155 -8.66 -0.08 6.99
N LEU A 156 -8.37 -0.08 5.69
CA LEU A 156 -7.12 -0.66 5.17
C LEU A 156 -5.90 0.08 5.73
N ALA A 157 -5.94 1.42 5.76
CA ALA A 157 -4.87 2.24 6.33
C ALA A 157 -4.65 1.95 7.82
N ILE A 158 -5.74 1.77 8.58
CA ILE A 158 -5.66 1.43 10.01
C ILE A 158 -5.11 0.01 10.20
N ILE A 159 -5.63 -0.97 9.47
CA ILE A 159 -5.28 -2.39 9.68
C ILE A 159 -3.85 -2.67 9.22
N ASN A 160 -3.46 -2.25 8.00
CA ASN A 160 -2.17 -2.63 7.43
C ASN A 160 -1.03 -1.68 7.84
N PRO A 161 -0.87 -0.45 7.31
CA PRO A 161 0.30 0.35 7.68
C PRO A 161 0.30 0.78 9.15
N LEU A 162 -0.86 1.11 9.75
CA LEU A 162 -0.87 1.64 11.10
C LEU A 162 -0.75 0.56 12.18
N LEU A 163 -1.57 -0.50 12.15
CA LEU A 163 -1.57 -1.51 13.20
C LEU A 163 -0.60 -2.65 12.89
N PHE A 164 -0.82 -3.38 11.79
CA PHE A 164 -0.04 -4.56 11.48
C PHE A 164 1.45 -4.25 11.37
N VAL A 165 1.82 -3.26 10.55
CA VAL A 165 3.23 -2.92 10.34
C VAL A 165 3.90 -2.45 11.63
N ASN A 166 3.32 -1.49 12.37
CA ASN A 166 3.99 -0.93 13.54
C ASN A 166 4.09 -1.93 14.69
N ILE A 167 3.01 -2.69 14.96
CA ILE A 167 3.03 -3.71 16.04
C ILE A 167 4.05 -4.79 15.70
N THR A 168 4.03 -5.29 14.46
CA THR A 168 4.92 -6.39 14.07
C THR A 168 6.39 -5.94 14.00
N LYS A 169 6.68 -4.72 13.54
CA LYS A 169 8.04 -4.15 13.58
C LYS A 169 8.61 -4.13 14.98
N PHE A 170 7.81 -3.62 15.93
CA PHE A 170 8.22 -3.55 17.32
C PHE A 170 8.49 -4.95 17.91
N LEU A 171 7.64 -5.93 17.60
CA LEU A 171 7.77 -7.28 18.15
C LEU A 171 8.90 -8.09 17.53
N CYS A 172 9.21 -7.86 16.24
CA CYS A 172 10.16 -8.68 15.49
C CYS A 172 11.62 -8.21 15.61
N GLY A 173 11.88 -6.89 15.64
CA GLY A 173 13.23 -6.33 15.76
C GLY A 173 14.23 -6.85 14.72
N ARG A 174 13.79 -7.11 13.49
CA ARG A 174 14.63 -7.65 12.41
C ARG A 174 15.56 -6.59 11.85
N VAL A 175 16.86 -6.90 11.73
CA VAL A 175 17.87 -6.03 11.13
C VAL A 175 17.63 -5.88 9.64
N ARG A 176 17.79 -4.67 9.09
CA ARG A 176 17.71 -4.42 7.62
C ARG A 176 18.94 -5.00 6.94
N PHE A 177 18.78 -5.33 5.65
CA PHE A 177 19.90 -5.89 4.88
C PHE A 177 21.12 -4.95 4.85
N ASN A 178 20.91 -3.63 4.68
CA ASN A 178 21.98 -2.64 4.65
C ASN A 178 22.66 -2.42 6.02
N ASP A 179 22.01 -2.80 7.12
CA ASP A 179 22.51 -2.61 8.48
C ASP A 179 23.21 -3.89 9.01
N LEU A 180 23.30 -4.95 8.19
CA LEU A 180 24.00 -6.17 8.53
C LEU A 180 25.51 -5.93 8.65
N ALA A 181 26.14 -6.52 9.66
CA ALA A 181 27.60 -6.51 9.79
C ALA A 181 28.27 -7.32 8.64
N PRO A 182 29.57 -7.09 8.36
CA PRO A 182 30.30 -7.81 7.33
C PRO A 182 30.12 -9.33 7.45
N GLY A 183 29.93 -10.00 6.31
CA GLY A 183 29.59 -11.43 6.26
C GLY A 183 28.12 -11.73 6.57
N TYR A 184 27.26 -10.71 6.51
CA TYR A 184 25.82 -10.81 6.78
C TYR A 184 25.48 -11.23 8.22
N ILE A 185 26.37 -10.94 9.18
CA ILE A 185 26.15 -11.19 10.60
C ILE A 185 24.97 -10.35 11.09
N GLY A 186 24.04 -11.00 11.83
CA GLY A 186 22.80 -10.38 12.28
C GLY A 186 21.59 -10.67 11.37
N TYR A 187 21.80 -11.37 10.25
CA TYR A 187 20.67 -11.85 9.44
C TYR A 187 19.84 -12.88 10.22
N THR A 188 18.51 -12.72 10.14
CA THR A 188 17.56 -13.71 10.66
C THR A 188 16.45 -13.93 9.63
N PRO A 189 15.99 -15.18 9.42
CA PRO A 189 14.83 -15.43 8.60
C PRO A 189 13.57 -14.88 9.28
N TRP A 190 12.52 -14.60 8.51
CA TRP A 190 11.29 -13.97 9.00
C TRP A 190 10.59 -14.77 10.11
N PHE A 191 10.74 -16.11 10.15
CA PHE A 191 10.13 -17.01 11.12
C PHE A 191 10.94 -17.20 12.41
N LEU A 192 12.14 -16.59 12.50
CA LEU A 192 12.99 -16.57 13.70
C LEU A 192 13.41 -15.12 14.01
N PRO A 193 12.45 -14.25 14.34
CA PRO A 193 12.78 -12.86 14.64
C PRO A 193 13.62 -12.75 15.92
N PRO A 194 14.55 -11.78 15.99
CA PRO A 194 15.42 -11.62 17.17
C PRO A 194 14.66 -11.23 18.45
N GLY A 195 13.46 -10.69 18.31
CA GLY A 195 12.66 -10.12 19.40
C GLY A 195 12.63 -8.59 19.38
N PRO A 196 11.91 -7.97 20.32
CA PRO A 196 11.69 -6.54 20.32
C PRO A 196 12.99 -5.72 20.34
N ASP A 197 13.18 -4.89 19.30
CA ASP A 197 14.27 -3.93 19.22
C ASP A 197 13.79 -2.67 18.50
N PRO A 198 13.81 -1.48 19.14
CA PRO A 198 13.34 -0.24 18.53
C PRO A 198 14.23 0.27 17.39
N ASN A 199 15.46 -0.22 17.28
CA ASN A 199 16.41 0.20 16.25
C ASN A 199 16.32 -0.64 14.97
N ASN A 200 15.83 -1.88 15.09
CA ASN A 200 15.78 -2.86 14.01
C ASN A 200 14.36 -3.06 13.51
N LEU A 201 13.96 -2.31 12.49
CA LEU A 201 12.57 -2.20 12.02
C LEU A 201 12.40 -2.66 10.57
N SER A 202 13.06 -3.79 10.18
CA SER A 202 12.93 -4.31 8.82
C SER A 202 11.55 -4.93 8.57
N PHE A 203 11.12 -5.88 9.40
CA PHE A 203 9.92 -6.68 9.16
C PHE A 203 8.68 -6.14 9.89
N PRO A 204 7.56 -5.96 9.18
CA PRO A 204 7.35 -5.97 7.74
C PRO A 204 7.54 -4.60 7.09
N SER A 205 7.44 -4.50 5.76
CA SER A 205 7.69 -3.26 5.02
C SER A 205 6.51 -2.27 5.08
N GLY A 206 6.72 -1.09 5.69
CA GLY A 206 5.72 -0.02 5.75
C GLY A 206 5.46 0.62 4.39
N HIS A 207 6.50 0.93 3.62
CA HIS A 207 6.36 1.50 2.27
C HIS A 207 5.58 0.58 1.34
N THR A 208 5.82 -0.74 1.42
CA THR A 208 5.03 -1.71 0.67
C THR A 208 3.56 -1.70 1.09
N ALA A 209 3.28 -1.63 2.40
CA ALA A 209 1.90 -1.50 2.87
C ALA A 209 1.22 -0.26 2.29
N MET A 210 1.93 0.88 2.23
CA MET A 210 1.45 2.12 1.60
C MET A 210 1.33 1.98 0.08
N GLY A 211 2.27 1.36 -0.61
CA GLY A 211 2.19 1.13 -2.06
C GLY A 211 0.93 0.37 -2.47
N TRP A 212 0.47 -0.58 -1.66
CA TRP A 212 -0.74 -1.35 -1.89
C TRP A 212 -2.04 -0.67 -1.42
N MET A 213 -1.97 0.53 -0.85
CA MET A 213 -3.17 1.31 -0.51
C MET A 213 -4.04 1.69 -1.71
N LEU A 214 -3.51 1.57 -2.93
CA LEU A 214 -4.28 1.82 -4.16
C LEU A 214 -5.23 0.67 -4.53
N LEU A 215 -5.15 -0.52 -3.92
CA LEU A 215 -6.01 -1.67 -4.23
C LEU A 215 -7.52 -1.35 -4.24
N PRO A 216 -8.08 -0.59 -3.29
CA PRO A 216 -9.50 -0.25 -3.31
C PRO A 216 -9.96 0.51 -4.56
N LEU A 217 -9.06 1.20 -5.30
CA LEU A 217 -9.41 1.87 -6.55
C LEU A 217 -9.99 0.91 -7.60
N LEU A 218 -9.60 -0.36 -7.56
CA LEU A 218 -10.15 -1.39 -8.45
C LEU A 218 -11.65 -1.58 -8.28
N ILE A 219 -12.21 -1.24 -7.11
CA ILE A 219 -13.66 -1.30 -6.85
C ILE A 219 -14.41 -0.31 -7.75
N LEU A 220 -13.84 0.87 -7.98
CA LEU A 220 -14.46 1.90 -8.83
C LEU A 220 -14.42 1.54 -10.32
N LEU A 221 -13.60 0.57 -10.70
CA LEU A 221 -13.44 0.12 -12.08
C LEU A 221 -14.37 -1.05 -12.43
N LYS A 222 -15.07 -1.64 -11.45
CA LYS A 222 -15.91 -2.84 -11.64
C LYS A 222 -16.86 -2.75 -12.83
N ASP A 223 -17.52 -1.62 -12.99
CA ASP A 223 -18.56 -1.42 -14.01
C ASP A 223 -18.07 -0.55 -15.20
N LYS A 224 -16.75 -0.36 -15.33
CA LYS A 224 -16.16 0.41 -16.43
C LYS A 224 -15.84 -0.47 -17.64
N LYS A 225 -15.55 0.15 -18.78
CA LYS A 225 -15.13 -0.53 -20.02
C LYS A 225 -13.86 -1.36 -19.76
N ASN A 226 -13.69 -2.49 -20.45
CA ASN A 226 -12.59 -3.41 -20.24
C ASN A 226 -11.21 -2.76 -20.34
N MET A 227 -11.01 -1.84 -21.28
CA MET A 227 -9.76 -1.08 -21.42
C MET A 227 -9.41 -0.29 -20.14
N LEU A 228 -10.38 0.41 -19.52
CA LEU A 228 -10.16 1.14 -18.27
C LEU A 228 -9.88 0.19 -17.09
N LYS A 229 -10.52 -0.98 -17.07
CA LYS A 229 -10.23 -2.01 -16.06
C LYS A 229 -8.78 -2.48 -16.17
N ILE A 230 -8.34 -2.85 -17.38
CA ILE A 230 -6.98 -3.33 -17.63
C ILE A 230 -5.96 -2.26 -17.25
N LEU A 231 -6.17 -1.02 -17.72
CA LEU A 231 -5.28 0.09 -17.37
C LEU A 231 -5.20 0.33 -15.86
N GLY A 232 -6.34 0.32 -15.17
CA GLY A 232 -6.38 0.48 -13.72
C GLY A 232 -5.70 -0.68 -12.97
N ILE A 233 -5.85 -1.91 -13.44
CA ILE A 233 -5.14 -3.07 -12.88
C ILE A 233 -3.62 -2.87 -13.07
N ILE A 234 -3.18 -2.53 -14.28
CA ILE A 234 -1.75 -2.29 -14.56
C ILE A 234 -1.20 -1.18 -13.66
N LEU A 235 -1.91 -0.07 -13.50
CA LEU A 235 -1.47 1.05 -12.66
C LEU A 235 -1.41 0.68 -11.17
N VAL A 236 -2.44 0.04 -10.64
CA VAL A 236 -2.51 -0.32 -9.21
C VAL A 236 -1.49 -1.40 -8.86
N PHE A 237 -1.43 -2.47 -9.65
CA PHE A 237 -0.46 -3.54 -9.42
C PHE A 237 0.96 -3.11 -9.75
N GLY A 238 1.14 -2.37 -10.85
CA GLY A 238 2.44 -1.82 -11.23
C GLY A 238 3.03 -0.93 -10.14
N TRP A 239 2.20 -0.05 -9.54
CA TRP A 239 2.64 0.78 -8.42
C TRP A 239 3.01 -0.03 -7.17
N GLY A 240 2.14 -0.93 -6.74
CA GLY A 240 2.41 -1.78 -5.57
C GLY A 240 3.66 -2.64 -5.73
N ILE A 241 3.85 -3.26 -6.91
CA ILE A 241 5.05 -4.06 -7.25
C ILE A 241 6.28 -3.16 -7.31
N PHE A 242 6.20 -1.99 -7.97
CA PHE A 242 7.28 -1.03 -8.07
C PHE A 242 7.79 -0.62 -6.69
N VAL A 243 6.90 -0.15 -5.80
CA VAL A 243 7.29 0.23 -4.43
C VAL A 243 7.88 -0.97 -3.69
N SER A 244 7.30 -2.15 -3.84
CA SER A 244 7.77 -3.37 -3.18
C SER A 244 9.19 -3.75 -3.59
N ILE A 245 9.48 -3.81 -4.89
CA ILE A 245 10.81 -4.17 -5.42
C ILE A 245 11.83 -3.09 -5.08
N SER A 246 11.45 -1.81 -5.13
CA SER A 246 12.35 -0.70 -4.79
C SER A 246 12.93 -0.83 -3.39
N ARG A 247 12.14 -1.34 -2.42
CA ARG A 247 12.59 -1.54 -1.03
C ARG A 247 13.63 -2.64 -0.86
N ILE A 248 13.59 -3.65 -1.73
CA ILE A 248 14.59 -4.73 -1.73
C ILE A 248 15.87 -4.25 -2.41
N ILE A 249 15.74 -3.56 -3.56
CA ILE A 249 16.89 -3.06 -4.34
C ILE A 249 17.76 -2.11 -3.50
N ILE A 250 17.15 -1.22 -2.70
CA ILE A 250 17.92 -0.33 -1.81
C ILE A 250 18.35 -1.00 -0.49
N GLY A 251 18.10 -2.31 -0.31
CA GLY A 251 18.51 -3.06 0.87
C GLY A 251 17.80 -2.69 2.18
N ALA A 252 16.67 -1.98 2.11
CA ALA A 252 15.91 -1.58 3.30
C ALA A 252 15.04 -2.70 3.85
N HIS A 253 14.64 -3.66 3.00
CA HIS A 253 13.74 -4.75 3.34
C HIS A 253 14.11 -6.02 2.58
N TYR A 254 13.74 -7.17 3.14
CA TYR A 254 13.82 -8.47 2.47
C TYR A 254 12.55 -8.78 1.67
N ALA A 255 12.60 -9.80 0.81
CA ALA A 255 11.46 -10.23 0.01
C ALA A 255 10.29 -10.69 0.90
N SER A 256 10.56 -11.35 2.02
CA SER A 256 9.54 -11.71 3.00
C SER A 256 8.87 -10.49 3.64
N ASP A 257 9.62 -9.44 4.01
CA ASP A 257 9.06 -8.21 4.61
C ASP A 257 8.01 -7.57 3.70
N VAL A 258 8.31 -7.58 2.39
CA VAL A 258 7.46 -7.08 1.33
C VAL A 258 6.24 -7.97 1.12
N LEU A 259 6.45 -9.29 1.09
CA LEU A 259 5.38 -10.27 0.90
C LEU A 259 4.31 -10.18 1.98
N PHE A 260 4.72 -10.08 3.25
CA PHE A 260 3.77 -10.01 4.37
C PHE A 260 2.90 -8.75 4.30
N SER A 261 3.48 -7.57 4.07
CA SER A 261 2.72 -6.33 3.92
C SER A 261 1.75 -6.37 2.74
N SER A 262 2.20 -6.93 1.61
CA SER A 262 1.36 -7.09 0.42
C SER A 262 0.17 -8.00 0.70
N ASN A 263 0.41 -9.15 1.33
CA ASN A 263 -0.65 -10.12 1.59
C ASN A 263 -1.72 -9.58 2.54
N VAL A 264 -1.33 -8.87 3.60
CA VAL A 264 -2.28 -8.22 4.50
C VAL A 264 -3.11 -7.18 3.76
N ALA A 265 -2.53 -6.39 2.84
CA ALA A 265 -3.27 -5.44 2.02
C ALA A 265 -4.32 -6.15 1.14
N PHE A 266 -3.95 -7.24 0.47
CA PHE A 266 -4.86 -8.01 -0.39
C PHE A 266 -6.02 -8.63 0.41
N ILE A 267 -5.70 -9.36 1.48
CA ILE A 267 -6.72 -10.04 2.30
C ILE A 267 -7.68 -9.01 2.89
N THR A 268 -7.15 -7.94 3.48
CA THR A 268 -7.94 -6.87 4.09
C THR A 268 -8.86 -6.21 3.07
N THR A 269 -8.34 -5.85 1.89
CA THR A 269 -9.13 -5.22 0.83
C THR A 269 -10.27 -6.13 0.37
N ILE A 270 -10.00 -7.41 0.10
CA ILE A 270 -11.02 -8.37 -0.35
C ILE A 270 -12.06 -8.62 0.75
N PHE A 271 -11.63 -8.78 1.99
CA PHE A 271 -12.52 -8.97 3.12
C PHE A 271 -13.48 -7.79 3.30
N LEU A 272 -12.93 -6.56 3.33
CA LEU A 272 -13.72 -5.34 3.47
C LEU A 272 -14.64 -5.12 2.27
N TYR A 273 -14.16 -5.36 1.05
CA TYR A 273 -15.00 -5.29 -0.15
C TYR A 273 -16.20 -6.24 -0.04
N LYS A 274 -15.99 -7.49 0.37
CA LYS A 274 -17.09 -8.44 0.57
C LYS A 274 -18.03 -8.01 1.69
N LYS A 275 -17.50 -7.47 2.78
CA LYS A 275 -18.31 -6.99 3.90
C LYS A 275 -19.24 -5.83 3.53
N PHE A 276 -18.77 -4.87 2.73
CA PHE A 276 -19.48 -3.63 2.46
C PHE A 276 -20.27 -3.62 1.14
N PHE A 277 -19.93 -4.47 0.18
CA PHE A 277 -20.55 -4.50 -1.14
C PHE A 277 -21.33 -5.79 -1.47
N PHE A 278 -21.10 -6.88 -0.71
CA PHE A 278 -21.89 -8.10 -0.82
C PHE A 278 -22.59 -8.34 0.52
N LYS A 279 -23.83 -7.87 0.56
CA LYS A 279 -24.75 -8.22 1.64
C LYS A 279 -25.45 -9.53 1.35
#